data_bed5589a43ee3bc63553f6a33f403adc
#
_entry.id   bed5589a43ee3bc63553f6a33f403adc
#
_cell.length_a   1.000
_cell.length_b   1.000
_cell.length_c   1.000
_cell.angle_alpha   90.00
_cell.angle_beta   90.00
_cell.angle_gamma   90.00
#
_symmetry.space_group_name_H-M   'P 1'
#
loop_
_entity.id
_entity.type
_entity.pdbx_description
1 polymer ?
#
loop_
_entity_poly.entity_id
_entity_poly.type
_entity_poly.pdbx_seq_one_letter_code
_entity_poly.pdbx_strand_id
1 'polypeptide(L)'
;LAMLGVWLLPNLPGMFGEAHALLHGEADPTFGSGRIYIWKNVWEAICARPWFGGGPDTLAHQVSAYFERYDADANRILRATIDAAHNEYLNIWANQGVFALLCWLGALGASAVRFVRRADEAETLICGSAVLGYCIQAFFGISTCISAPYLFLAWAMLEGQREPLQDKIEKTIIGEWKR
;
A
#
# COMPACT_ATOMS: atom_id res chain seq x y z
N LEU A 1 3.20 -23.18 7.95
CA LEU A 1 2.58 -23.85 9.12
C LEU A 1 1.35 -23.07 9.61
N ALA A 2 1.42 -21.74 9.86
CA ALA A 2 0.29 -20.96 10.36
C ALA A 2 -0.92 -20.95 9.40
N MET A 3 -0.70 -20.76 8.09
CA MET A 3 -1.78 -20.82 7.09
C MET A 3 -2.42 -22.20 6.97
N LEU A 4 -1.64 -23.27 7.12
CA LEU A 4 -2.17 -24.64 7.15
C LEU A 4 -3.04 -24.85 8.40
N GLY A 5 -2.65 -24.30 9.55
CA GLY A 5 -3.45 -24.33 10.77
C GLY A 5 -4.79 -23.61 10.61
N VAL A 6 -4.80 -22.43 10.00
CA VAL A 6 -6.04 -21.67 9.72
C VAL A 6 -6.94 -22.45 8.74
N TRP A 7 -6.36 -23.12 7.73
CA TRP A 7 -7.12 -23.91 6.77
C TRP A 7 -7.78 -25.18 7.39
N LEU A 8 -7.12 -25.78 8.40
CA LEU A 8 -7.58 -27.02 9.04
C LEU A 8 -8.54 -26.82 10.22
N LEU A 9 -8.62 -25.61 10.78
CA LEU A 9 -9.41 -25.32 11.99
C LEU A 9 -10.67 -24.52 11.64
N PRO A 10 -11.84 -25.18 11.45
CA PRO A 10 -13.10 -24.47 11.24
C PRO A 10 -13.55 -23.74 12.50
N ASN A 11 -14.30 -22.64 12.30
CA ASN A 11 -14.97 -21.88 13.36
C ASN A 11 -14.05 -21.08 14.33
N LEU A 12 -12.94 -20.57 13.84
CA LEU A 12 -12.16 -19.62 14.61
C LEU A 12 -12.88 -18.24 14.66
N PRO A 13 -12.97 -17.58 15.82
CA PRO A 13 -13.61 -16.27 15.91
C PRO A 13 -12.75 -15.17 15.30
N GLY A 14 -13.41 -14.12 14.77
CA GLY A 14 -12.77 -12.90 14.28
C GLY A 14 -11.95 -13.12 13.00
N MET A 15 -10.82 -12.44 12.90
CA MET A 15 -9.96 -12.38 11.72
C MET A 15 -9.49 -13.77 11.21
N PHE A 16 -9.31 -14.74 12.10
CA PHE A 16 -8.92 -16.10 11.69
C PHE A 16 -10.07 -16.85 11.03
N GLY A 17 -11.34 -16.63 11.46
CA GLY A 17 -12.51 -17.14 10.80
C GLY A 17 -12.72 -16.55 9.41
N GLU A 18 -12.52 -15.24 9.26
CA GLU A 18 -12.56 -14.58 7.96
C GLU A 18 -11.47 -15.11 7.02
N ALA A 19 -10.24 -15.33 7.53
CA ALA A 19 -9.15 -15.89 6.76
C ALA A 19 -9.43 -17.35 6.34
N HIS A 20 -10.03 -18.14 7.22
CA HIS A 20 -10.46 -19.50 6.91
C HIS A 20 -11.51 -19.50 5.78
N ALA A 21 -12.56 -18.70 5.89
CA ALA A 21 -13.61 -18.59 4.86
C ALA A 21 -13.04 -18.10 3.51
N LEU A 22 -12.13 -17.13 3.51
CA LEU A 22 -11.44 -16.68 2.30
C LEU A 22 -10.63 -17.79 1.63
N LEU A 23 -9.94 -18.64 2.40
CA LEU A 23 -9.18 -19.77 1.88
C LEU A 23 -10.08 -20.86 1.27
N HIS A 24 -11.33 -20.94 1.71
CA HIS A 24 -12.33 -21.87 1.17
C HIS A 24 -13.21 -21.25 0.07
N GLY A 25 -12.96 -20.00 -0.34
CA GLY A 25 -13.72 -19.32 -1.39
C GLY A 25 -15.06 -18.75 -0.93
N GLU A 26 -15.31 -18.72 0.38
CA GLU A 26 -16.52 -18.18 1.01
C GLU A 26 -16.31 -16.71 1.42
N ALA A 27 -16.02 -15.85 0.43
CA ALA A 27 -15.77 -14.42 0.69
C ALA A 27 -17.08 -13.68 0.93
N ASP A 28 -17.31 -13.24 2.17
CA ASP A 28 -18.40 -12.33 2.51
C ASP A 28 -17.97 -10.88 2.26
N PRO A 29 -18.83 -10.04 1.63
CA PRO A 29 -18.53 -8.62 1.40
C PRO A 29 -18.19 -7.81 2.66
N THR A 30 -18.63 -8.28 3.84
CA THR A 30 -18.35 -7.62 5.13
C THR A 30 -16.96 -7.93 5.69
N PHE A 31 -16.26 -8.94 5.15
CA PHE A 31 -14.93 -9.34 5.62
C PHE A 31 -13.91 -8.20 5.49
N GLY A 32 -12.93 -8.21 6.39
CA GLY A 32 -11.89 -7.18 6.44
C GLY A 32 -12.47 -5.80 6.74
N SER A 33 -13.50 -5.71 7.59
CA SER A 33 -14.21 -4.46 7.88
C SER A 33 -14.86 -3.83 6.66
N GLY A 34 -15.41 -4.66 5.76
CA GLY A 34 -16.09 -4.22 4.54
C GLY A 34 -15.15 -3.83 3.38
N ARG A 35 -13.85 -4.13 3.49
CA ARG A 35 -12.88 -3.77 2.43
C ARG A 35 -13.22 -4.39 1.08
N ILE A 36 -13.71 -5.63 1.05
CA ILE A 36 -14.11 -6.30 -0.20
C ILE A 36 -15.21 -5.52 -0.89
N TYR A 37 -16.22 -5.08 -0.14
CA TYR A 37 -17.30 -4.24 -0.65
C TYR A 37 -16.78 -2.90 -1.17
N ILE A 38 -15.92 -2.21 -0.38
CA ILE A 38 -15.32 -0.94 -0.77
C ILE A 38 -14.50 -1.12 -2.07
N TRP A 39 -13.61 -2.12 -2.14
CA TRP A 39 -12.76 -2.35 -3.31
C TRP A 39 -13.56 -2.66 -4.57
N LYS A 40 -14.67 -3.38 -4.47
CA LYS A 40 -15.55 -3.62 -5.60
C LYS A 40 -16.13 -2.32 -6.16
N ASN A 41 -16.66 -1.44 -5.31
CA ASN A 41 -17.22 -0.16 -5.73
C ASN A 41 -16.12 0.81 -6.25
N VAL A 42 -14.94 0.82 -5.63
CA VAL A 42 -13.79 1.59 -6.11
C VAL A 42 -13.33 1.09 -7.47
N TRP A 43 -13.35 -0.23 -7.72
CA TRP A 43 -13.01 -0.81 -9.01
C TRP A 43 -13.96 -0.35 -10.13
N GLU A 44 -15.24 -0.23 -9.84
CA GLU A 44 -16.22 0.32 -10.79
C GLU A 44 -15.88 1.79 -11.14
N ALA A 45 -15.51 2.61 -10.15
CA ALA A 45 -15.04 3.98 -10.39
C ALA A 45 -13.76 4.03 -11.23
N ILE A 46 -12.80 3.14 -10.97
CA ILE A 46 -11.57 2.99 -11.76
C ILE A 46 -11.90 2.64 -13.22
N CYS A 47 -12.78 1.67 -13.44
CA CYS A 47 -13.18 1.26 -14.79
C CYS A 47 -13.86 2.40 -15.57
N ALA A 48 -14.57 3.29 -14.89
CA ALA A 48 -15.20 4.45 -15.52
C ALA A 48 -14.17 5.52 -15.96
N ARG A 49 -13.05 5.67 -15.23
CA ARG A 49 -12.00 6.69 -15.49
C ARG A 49 -10.59 6.16 -15.30
N PRO A 50 -10.14 5.14 -16.06
CA PRO A 50 -8.93 4.39 -15.77
C PRO A 50 -7.64 5.19 -15.96
N TRP A 51 -7.62 6.17 -16.87
CA TRP A 51 -6.40 6.83 -17.31
C TRP A 51 -5.95 7.97 -16.39
N PHE A 52 -6.87 8.85 -16.00
CA PHE A 52 -6.58 10.07 -15.24
C PHE A 52 -7.32 10.14 -13.90
N GLY A 53 -8.14 9.12 -13.59
CA GLY A 53 -8.96 9.09 -12.38
C GLY A 53 -10.05 10.17 -12.36
N GLY A 54 -10.62 10.39 -11.18
CA GLY A 54 -11.67 11.38 -10.98
C GLY A 54 -11.18 12.73 -10.49
N GLY A 55 -9.91 12.83 -10.10
CA GLY A 55 -9.29 13.98 -9.45
C GLY A 55 -8.87 13.68 -8.00
N PRO A 56 -7.90 14.43 -7.47
CA PRO A 56 -7.43 14.23 -6.11
C PRO A 56 -8.56 14.35 -5.10
N ASP A 57 -8.63 13.39 -4.17
CA ASP A 57 -9.60 13.37 -3.05
C ASP A 57 -11.09 13.43 -3.48
N THR A 58 -11.40 12.86 -4.66
CA THR A 58 -12.77 12.90 -5.21
C THR A 58 -13.51 11.56 -5.10
N LEU A 59 -12.94 10.56 -4.44
CA LEU A 59 -13.51 9.21 -4.40
C LEU A 59 -14.94 9.20 -3.86
N ALA A 60 -15.24 9.99 -2.84
CA ALA A 60 -16.58 10.14 -2.27
C ALA A 60 -17.65 10.64 -3.30
N HIS A 61 -17.21 11.32 -4.36
CA HIS A 61 -18.07 11.80 -5.43
C HIS A 61 -18.14 10.83 -6.62
N GLN A 62 -17.19 9.90 -6.71
CA GLN A 62 -17.13 8.91 -7.78
C GLN A 62 -17.93 7.66 -7.44
N VAL A 63 -18.02 7.31 -6.15
CA VAL A 63 -18.69 6.12 -5.64
C VAL A 63 -20.03 6.53 -5.04
N SER A 64 -21.13 6.07 -5.64
CA SER A 64 -22.48 6.35 -5.14
C SER A 64 -22.93 5.39 -4.04
N ALA A 65 -22.16 4.35 -3.77
CA ALA A 65 -22.47 3.34 -2.76
C ALA A 65 -22.16 3.86 -1.35
N TYR A 66 -22.94 3.41 -0.39
CA TYR A 66 -22.76 3.70 1.02
C TYR A 66 -22.33 2.44 1.74
N PHE A 67 -21.39 2.59 2.68
CA PHE A 67 -21.08 1.54 3.62
C PHE A 67 -22.03 1.64 4.82
N GLU A 68 -22.81 0.59 5.06
CA GLU A 68 -23.74 0.53 6.18
C GLU A 68 -23.12 -0.24 7.33
N ARG A 69 -23.08 0.35 8.51
CA ARG A 69 -22.62 -0.28 9.74
C ARG A 69 -23.71 -0.13 10.80
N TYR A 70 -24.06 -1.24 11.43
CA TYR A 70 -24.92 -1.21 12.61
C TYR A 70 -24.12 -0.74 13.83
N ASP A 71 -24.60 0.35 14.45
CA ASP A 71 -24.07 0.88 15.70
C ASP A 71 -24.96 0.33 16.83
N ALA A 72 -24.39 -0.60 17.60
CA ALA A 72 -25.11 -1.27 18.70
C ALA A 72 -25.40 -0.32 19.86
N ASP A 73 -24.55 0.67 20.11
CA ASP A 73 -24.72 1.62 21.22
C ASP A 73 -25.84 2.62 20.92
N ALA A 74 -25.94 3.04 19.66
CA ALA A 74 -26.96 3.95 19.20
C ALA A 74 -28.23 3.25 18.65
N ASN A 75 -28.22 1.93 18.56
CA ASN A 75 -29.28 1.08 17.97
C ASN A 75 -29.78 1.61 16.62
N ARG A 76 -28.83 1.98 15.75
CA ARG A 76 -29.13 2.54 14.41
C ARG A 76 -28.12 2.08 13.36
N ILE A 77 -28.58 2.10 12.11
CA ILE A 77 -27.67 1.91 10.97
C ILE A 77 -27.03 3.25 10.64
N LEU A 78 -25.70 3.29 10.73
CA LEU A 78 -24.89 4.40 10.24
C LEU A 78 -24.57 4.18 8.77
N ARG A 79 -24.75 5.23 7.96
CA ARG A 79 -24.32 5.25 6.57
C ARG A 79 -23.11 6.14 6.42
N ALA A 80 -22.03 5.59 5.91
CA ALA A 80 -20.84 6.32 5.59
C ALA A 80 -20.57 6.29 4.09
N THR A 81 -20.18 7.42 3.52
CA THR A 81 -19.71 7.48 2.14
C THR A 81 -18.37 6.78 2.03
N ILE A 82 -18.10 6.16 0.89
CA ILE A 82 -16.79 5.59 0.58
C ILE A 82 -15.89 6.73 0.10
N ASP A 83 -15.16 7.34 1.03
CA ASP A 83 -14.26 8.47 0.78
C ASP A 83 -12.81 8.02 0.51
N ALA A 84 -12.47 6.79 0.90
CA ALA A 84 -11.14 6.21 0.70
C ALA A 84 -11.24 4.72 0.38
N ALA A 85 -10.31 4.23 -0.43
CA ALA A 85 -10.27 2.83 -0.84
C ALA A 85 -9.77 1.87 0.25
N HIS A 86 -9.19 2.35 1.34
CA HIS A 86 -8.46 1.55 2.33
C HIS A 86 -7.42 0.60 1.69
N ASN A 87 -6.89 1.03 0.56
CA ASN A 87 -5.80 0.47 -0.19
C ASN A 87 -5.20 1.63 -0.99
N GLU A 88 -3.98 2.03 -0.67
CA GLU A 88 -3.32 3.20 -1.24
C GLU A 88 -3.20 3.11 -2.76
N TYR A 89 -2.92 1.92 -3.28
CA TYR A 89 -2.74 1.72 -4.72
C TYR A 89 -4.04 1.90 -5.49
N LEU A 90 -5.15 1.35 -4.98
CA LEU A 90 -6.47 1.58 -5.56
C LEU A 90 -6.90 3.04 -5.40
N ASN A 91 -6.55 3.67 -4.28
CA ASN A 91 -6.87 5.07 -4.01
C ASN A 91 -6.15 6.01 -4.99
N ILE A 92 -4.85 5.77 -5.26
CA ILE A 92 -4.10 6.49 -6.29
C ILE A 92 -4.72 6.29 -7.66
N TRP A 93 -5.05 5.04 -8.02
CA TRP A 93 -5.64 4.76 -9.33
C TRP A 93 -6.99 5.43 -9.52
N ALA A 94 -7.90 5.33 -8.56
CA ALA A 94 -9.24 5.92 -8.65
C ALA A 94 -9.20 7.46 -8.72
N ASN A 95 -8.31 8.10 -7.96
CA ASN A 95 -8.24 9.56 -7.87
C ASN A 95 -7.35 10.18 -8.96
N GLN A 96 -6.22 9.55 -9.30
CA GLN A 96 -5.17 10.15 -10.13
C GLN A 96 -4.90 9.36 -11.43
N GLY A 97 -5.48 8.17 -11.56
CA GLY A 97 -5.37 7.33 -12.74
C GLY A 97 -4.16 6.42 -12.78
N VAL A 98 -4.15 5.56 -13.82
CA VAL A 98 -3.11 4.52 -13.98
C VAL A 98 -1.72 5.10 -14.16
N PHE A 99 -1.57 6.25 -14.82
CA PHE A 99 -0.24 6.85 -15.03
C PHE A 99 0.41 7.27 -13.72
N ALA A 100 -0.35 7.86 -12.80
CA ALA A 100 0.14 8.21 -11.47
C ALA A 100 0.53 6.96 -10.68
N LEU A 101 -0.29 5.91 -10.73
CA LEU A 101 0.03 4.63 -10.10
C LEU A 101 1.31 4.02 -10.67
N LEU A 102 1.49 4.01 -11.98
CA LEU A 102 2.70 3.47 -12.61
C LEU A 102 3.95 4.28 -12.24
N CYS A 103 3.86 5.61 -12.20
CA CYS A 103 4.95 6.47 -11.73
C CYS A 103 5.29 6.17 -10.26
N TRP A 104 4.30 6.03 -9.40
CA TRP A 104 4.47 5.68 -7.99
C TRP A 104 5.15 4.32 -7.82
N LEU A 105 4.63 3.28 -8.49
CA LEU A 105 5.21 1.94 -8.47
C LEU A 105 6.61 1.90 -9.10
N GLY A 106 6.85 2.66 -10.15
CA GLY A 106 8.16 2.79 -10.77
C GLY A 106 9.20 3.41 -9.84
N ALA A 107 8.83 4.47 -9.11
CA ALA A 107 9.68 5.10 -8.13
C ALA A 107 10.00 4.13 -6.96
N LEU A 108 8.98 3.46 -6.42
CA LEU A 108 9.18 2.44 -5.38
C LEU A 108 10.04 1.27 -5.88
N GLY A 109 9.83 0.82 -7.12
CA GLY A 109 10.62 -0.24 -7.74
C GLY A 109 12.09 0.14 -7.91
N ALA A 110 12.38 1.38 -8.32
CA ALA A 110 13.75 1.89 -8.41
C ALA A 110 14.42 1.92 -7.05
N SER A 111 13.70 2.35 -6.00
CA SER A 111 14.21 2.33 -4.62
C SER A 111 14.40 0.93 -4.09
N ALA A 112 13.52 -0.02 -4.42
CA ALA A 112 13.68 -1.41 -4.05
C ALA A 112 14.95 -2.04 -4.66
N VAL A 113 15.26 -1.74 -5.93
CA VAL A 113 16.50 -2.18 -6.57
C VAL A 113 17.72 -1.62 -5.84
N ARG A 114 17.67 -0.34 -5.44
CA ARG A 114 18.76 0.30 -4.67
C ARG A 114 18.91 -0.33 -3.29
N PHE A 115 17.81 -0.56 -2.60
CA PHE A 115 17.77 -1.25 -1.31
C PHE A 115 18.45 -2.62 -1.38
N VAL A 116 18.08 -3.46 -2.35
CA VAL A 116 18.67 -4.80 -2.50
C VAL A 116 20.19 -4.73 -2.82
N ARG A 117 20.61 -3.74 -3.59
CA ARG A 117 22.03 -3.59 -3.97
C ARG A 117 22.94 -3.10 -2.81
N ARG A 118 22.37 -2.49 -1.79
CA ARG A 118 23.09 -1.89 -0.64
C ARG A 118 22.59 -2.39 0.70
N ALA A 119 21.98 -3.58 0.73
CA ALA A 119 21.39 -4.14 1.95
C ALA A 119 22.42 -4.54 3.04
N ASP A 120 23.70 -4.50 2.72
CA ASP A 120 24.83 -4.67 3.65
C ASP A 120 25.10 -3.43 4.50
N GLU A 121 24.65 -2.25 4.07
CA GLU A 121 24.76 -1.01 4.81
C GLU A 121 23.60 -0.91 5.85
N ALA A 122 23.93 -0.75 7.14
CA ALA A 122 22.93 -0.73 8.21
C ALA A 122 21.87 0.36 8.03
N GLU A 123 22.24 1.56 7.59
CA GLU A 123 21.31 2.66 7.34
C GLU A 123 20.34 2.34 6.19
N THR A 124 20.87 1.76 5.10
CA THR A 124 20.08 1.29 3.96
C THR A 124 19.08 0.23 4.41
N LEU A 125 19.53 -0.72 5.24
CA LEU A 125 18.68 -1.79 5.74
C LEU A 125 17.53 -1.24 6.59
N ILE A 126 17.80 -0.30 7.49
CA ILE A 126 16.78 0.32 8.35
C ILE A 126 15.78 1.10 7.51
N CYS A 127 16.24 2.04 6.68
CA CYS A 127 15.36 2.90 5.88
C CYS A 127 14.59 2.11 4.84
N GLY A 128 15.23 1.16 4.16
CA GLY A 128 14.59 0.31 3.16
C GLY A 128 13.53 -0.61 3.78
N SER A 129 13.80 -1.16 4.97
CA SER A 129 12.80 -1.97 5.69
C SER A 129 11.60 -1.14 6.12
N ALA A 130 11.80 0.12 6.53
CA ALA A 130 10.69 1.03 6.86
C ALA A 130 9.82 1.34 5.64
N VAL A 131 10.43 1.63 4.49
CA VAL A 131 9.71 1.86 3.23
C VAL A 131 8.96 0.60 2.79
N LEU A 132 9.58 -0.58 2.88
CA LEU A 132 8.94 -1.85 2.55
C LEU A 132 7.76 -2.14 3.48
N GLY A 133 7.92 -1.93 4.78
CA GLY A 133 6.84 -2.08 5.77
C GLY A 133 5.65 -1.16 5.46
N TYR A 134 5.92 0.09 5.08
CA TYR A 134 4.87 0.99 4.63
C TYR A 134 4.17 0.46 3.37
N CYS A 135 4.91 0.00 2.37
CA CYS A 135 4.33 -0.53 1.13
C CYS A 135 3.39 -1.73 1.39
N ILE A 136 3.75 -2.59 2.35
CA ILE A 136 2.90 -3.72 2.75
C ILE A 136 1.63 -3.20 3.46
N GLN A 137 1.80 -2.28 4.40
CA GLN A 137 0.67 -1.67 5.13
C GLN A 137 -0.27 -0.91 4.19
N ALA A 138 0.24 -0.27 3.14
CA ALA A 138 -0.52 0.48 2.14
C ALA A 138 -1.55 -0.36 1.37
N PHE A 139 -1.41 -1.69 1.35
CA PHE A 139 -2.43 -2.61 0.83
C PHE A 139 -3.71 -2.62 1.66
N PHE A 140 -3.62 -2.30 2.96
CA PHE A 140 -4.74 -2.39 3.90
C PHE A 140 -5.06 -1.05 4.56
N GLY A 141 -4.40 0.01 4.12
CA GLY A 141 -4.53 1.35 4.68
C GLY A 141 -4.59 2.44 3.63
N ILE A 142 -4.60 3.65 4.12
CA ILE A 142 -4.48 4.88 3.33
C ILE A 142 -3.33 5.71 3.85
N SER A 143 -2.74 6.52 2.98
CA SER A 143 -1.80 7.55 3.38
C SER A 143 -2.49 8.59 4.25
N THR A 144 -1.90 8.91 5.38
CA THR A 144 -2.41 9.93 6.29
C THR A 144 -1.38 11.03 6.48
N CYS A 145 -1.83 12.20 6.93
CA CYS A 145 -0.93 13.31 7.26
C CYS A 145 0.07 12.98 8.39
N ILE A 146 -0.18 11.90 9.14
CA ILE A 146 0.74 11.41 10.18
C ILE A 146 1.76 10.43 9.57
N SER A 147 1.32 9.46 8.78
CA SER A 147 2.19 8.37 8.26
C SER A 147 3.03 8.79 7.04
N ALA A 148 2.48 9.61 6.15
CA ALA A 148 3.16 10.03 4.93
C ALA A 148 4.50 10.74 5.16
N PRO A 149 4.65 11.69 6.11
CA PRO A 149 5.94 12.32 6.36
C PRO A 149 7.05 11.35 6.75
N TYR A 150 6.73 10.32 7.54
CA TYR A 150 7.71 9.29 7.93
C TYR A 150 8.13 8.42 6.74
N LEU A 151 7.19 8.07 5.86
CA LEU A 151 7.53 7.39 4.61
C LEU A 151 8.51 8.21 3.79
N PHE A 152 8.16 9.47 3.50
CA PHE A 152 9.00 10.33 2.66
C PHE A 152 10.36 10.62 3.30
N LEU A 153 10.43 10.74 4.64
CA LEU A 153 11.70 10.88 5.35
C LEU A 153 12.58 9.63 5.19
N ALA A 154 12.03 8.44 5.47
CA ALA A 154 12.76 7.18 5.32
C ALA A 154 13.17 6.96 3.85
N TRP A 155 12.30 7.31 2.92
CA TRP A 155 12.58 7.21 1.49
C TRP A 155 13.66 8.21 1.05
N ALA A 156 13.62 9.45 1.50
CA ALA A 156 14.64 10.44 1.22
C ALA A 156 16.02 10.02 1.79
N MET A 157 16.03 9.45 3.00
CA MET A 157 17.26 8.89 3.59
C MET A 157 17.79 7.73 2.75
N LEU A 158 16.94 6.81 2.31
CA LEU A 158 17.32 5.70 1.44
C LEU A 158 17.91 6.19 0.10
N GLU A 159 17.30 7.21 -0.50
CA GLU A 159 17.74 7.79 -1.77
C GLU A 159 18.96 8.72 -1.62
N GLY A 160 19.10 9.37 -0.46
CA GLY A 160 20.19 10.32 -0.17
C GLY A 160 21.53 9.68 0.14
N GLN A 161 21.57 8.38 0.37
CA GLN A 161 22.82 7.64 0.64
C GLN A 161 23.70 7.63 -0.60
N ARG A 162 24.68 8.51 -0.63
CA ARG A 162 25.67 8.60 -1.71
C ARG A 162 26.75 7.55 -1.49
N GLU A 163 27.35 7.06 -2.60
CA GLU A 163 28.60 6.32 -2.48
C GLU A 163 29.61 7.16 -1.68
N PRO A 164 30.34 6.56 -0.70
CA PRO A 164 31.37 7.25 0.03
C PRO A 164 32.30 7.97 -0.95
N LEU A 165 32.62 9.22 -0.66
CA LEU A 165 33.45 10.05 -1.54
C LEU A 165 34.79 9.33 -1.85
N GLN A 166 35.26 8.55 -0.90
CA GLN A 166 36.49 7.72 -0.99
C GLN A 166 36.39 6.67 -2.10
N ASP A 167 35.27 5.93 -2.19
CA ASP A 167 35.01 4.92 -3.22
C ASP A 167 34.94 5.54 -4.63
N LYS A 168 34.36 6.75 -4.71
CA LYS A 168 34.26 7.49 -5.97
C LYS A 168 35.64 7.98 -6.43
N ILE A 169 36.46 8.43 -5.51
CA ILE A 169 37.82 8.89 -5.79
C ILE A 169 38.69 7.67 -6.22
N GLU A 170 38.60 6.56 -5.51
CA GLU A 170 39.33 5.33 -5.81
C GLU A 170 38.97 4.77 -7.19
N LYS A 171 37.69 4.68 -7.52
CA LYS A 171 37.19 4.26 -8.84
C LYS A 171 37.67 5.20 -9.96
N THR A 172 37.73 6.50 -9.70
CA THR A 172 38.21 7.49 -10.68
C THR A 172 39.73 7.33 -10.90
N ILE A 173 40.50 7.22 -9.83
CA ILE A 173 41.97 7.05 -9.91
C ILE A 173 42.36 5.72 -10.59
N ILE A 174 41.70 4.60 -10.21
CA ILE A 174 41.93 3.28 -10.83
C ILE A 174 41.52 3.26 -12.29
N GLY A 175 40.41 3.98 -12.64
CA GLY A 175 39.93 4.12 -14.02
C GLY A 175 40.88 4.93 -14.92
N GLU A 176 41.60 5.91 -14.37
CA GLU A 176 42.62 6.67 -15.10
C GLU A 176 43.93 5.87 -15.27
N TRP A 177 44.27 5.02 -14.29
CA TRP A 177 45.48 4.16 -14.39
C TRP A 177 45.36 3.00 -15.39
N LYS A 178 44.12 2.67 -15.81
CA LYS A 178 43.88 1.59 -16.77
C LYS A 178 43.69 2.07 -18.23
N ARG A 179 43.84 3.35 -18.49
CA ARG A 179 43.85 3.94 -19.83
C ARG A 179 45.26 4.33 -20.25
#